data_e6ab38edbe7ea7983b5850d8168044c7
#
_entry.id   e6ab38edbe7ea7983b5850d8168044c7
#
_cell.length_a   1.000
_cell.length_b   1.000
_cell.length_c   1.000
_cell.angle_alpha   90.00
_cell.angle_beta   90.00
_cell.angle_gamma   90.00
#
_symmetry.space_group_name_H-M   'P 1'
#
loop_
_entity.id
_entity.type
_entity.pdbx_description
1 polymer ?
#
loop_
_entity_poly.entity_id
_entity_poly.type
_entity_poly.pdbx_seq_one_letter_code
_entity_poly.pdbx_strand_id
1 'polypeptide(L)'
;MKAYKDMTREELFAEKEKLEAMYQDYKGQNLALNMSRGKPSASQLDLSKGMMDVLRSDSNLTCEDGTDCRNYGVLDGIPEAKRLLGGMIGAKPEQVIVYGNSSLNVMYDSVARCMYEGVLGGKPWALQGKVKFLCPVPGYDRHFGITEHFGVEMINVPMTPDGPDMDMVEKLVSEDPLVKGIWCVPKYTNPQGYVYSDETVRRFANLKPAAEDFRIFWDNAYCIHHLYNGEPAQILNILEECEKAGNPDMVYEFVSTSKVVFPGSGMAALASSTANVASIKKQMAVQTIGHDKVNQLRHVRFFGDNEGMEAHMKKHADLIRPKFEALISIMEEDLGGLDIAEWTNPKGGYFIGFDSMPGCAKEIVAKMKEAGVILTGAGATFPYHVDPQDRNIRLAPTFPTIDELKLASRVFTVCVRLVSAEKLLAEKA
;
A
#
# COMPACT_ATOMS: atom_id res chain seq x y z
N MET A 1 -23.65 -12.82 -19.84
CA MET A 1 -23.01 -13.60 -20.94
C MET A 1 -22.95 -15.08 -20.53
N LYS A 2 -22.73 -16.03 -21.46
CA LYS A 2 -22.53 -17.47 -21.13
C LYS A 2 -21.14 -17.63 -20.51
N ALA A 3 -21.02 -18.35 -19.40
CA ALA A 3 -19.73 -18.62 -18.78
C ALA A 3 -18.82 -19.42 -19.73
N TYR A 4 -17.53 -19.12 -19.78
CA TYR A 4 -16.59 -19.75 -20.72
C TYR A 4 -16.46 -21.25 -20.50
N LYS A 5 -16.56 -21.72 -19.26
CA LYS A 5 -16.54 -23.14 -18.92
C LYS A 5 -17.70 -23.93 -19.55
N ASP A 6 -18.85 -23.25 -19.77
CA ASP A 6 -20.08 -23.85 -20.33
C ASP A 6 -20.15 -23.74 -21.86
N MET A 7 -19.19 -23.07 -22.49
CA MET A 7 -19.09 -22.95 -23.95
C MET A 7 -18.58 -24.27 -24.57
N THR A 8 -19.11 -24.63 -25.75
CA THR A 8 -18.53 -25.70 -26.56
C THR A 8 -17.14 -25.28 -27.07
N ARG A 9 -16.39 -26.26 -27.60
CA ARG A 9 -15.10 -25.98 -28.19
C ARG A 9 -15.20 -25.04 -29.39
N GLU A 10 -16.24 -25.22 -30.21
CA GLU A 10 -16.52 -24.36 -31.38
C GLU A 10 -16.88 -22.93 -30.97
N GLU A 11 -17.69 -22.76 -29.91
CA GLU A 11 -18.04 -21.46 -29.38
C GLU A 11 -16.80 -20.72 -28.82
N LEU A 12 -15.95 -21.42 -28.05
CA LEU A 12 -14.69 -20.86 -27.54
C LEU A 12 -13.72 -20.51 -28.67
N PHE A 13 -13.64 -21.34 -29.70
CA PHE A 13 -12.80 -21.07 -30.87
C PHE A 13 -13.25 -19.81 -31.61
N ALA A 14 -14.55 -19.68 -31.87
CA ALA A 14 -15.10 -18.50 -32.50
C ALA A 14 -14.88 -17.20 -31.66
N GLU A 15 -15.04 -17.32 -30.34
CA GLU A 15 -14.75 -16.22 -29.41
C GLU A 15 -13.26 -15.83 -29.45
N LYS A 16 -12.35 -16.80 -29.42
CA LYS A 16 -10.91 -16.59 -29.55
C LYS A 16 -10.56 -15.85 -30.84
N GLU A 17 -11.05 -16.28 -32.00
CA GLU A 17 -10.80 -15.63 -33.30
C GLU A 17 -11.23 -14.15 -33.30
N LYS A 18 -12.42 -13.87 -32.73
CA LYS A 18 -12.92 -12.51 -32.57
C LYS A 18 -12.00 -11.67 -31.68
N LEU A 19 -11.60 -12.22 -30.52
CA LEU A 19 -10.74 -11.52 -29.55
C LEU A 19 -9.33 -11.31 -30.10
N GLU A 20 -8.80 -12.27 -30.84
CA GLU A 20 -7.50 -12.14 -31.52
C GLU A 20 -7.52 -10.97 -32.54
N ALA A 21 -8.58 -10.85 -33.33
CA ALA A 21 -8.73 -9.72 -34.25
C ALA A 21 -8.75 -8.38 -33.53
N MET A 22 -9.51 -8.27 -32.42
CA MET A 22 -9.54 -7.07 -31.57
C MET A 22 -8.17 -6.76 -30.96
N TYR A 23 -7.47 -7.78 -30.49
CA TYR A 23 -6.14 -7.64 -29.91
C TYR A 23 -5.12 -7.12 -30.93
N GLN A 24 -5.15 -7.66 -32.17
CA GLN A 24 -4.28 -7.18 -33.24
C GLN A 24 -4.58 -5.73 -33.65
N ASP A 25 -5.86 -5.33 -33.65
CA ASP A 25 -6.23 -3.93 -33.85
C ASP A 25 -5.63 -3.00 -32.78
N TYR A 26 -5.71 -3.37 -31.50
CA TYR A 26 -5.07 -2.60 -30.43
C TYR A 26 -3.55 -2.56 -30.56
N LYS A 27 -2.89 -3.65 -30.94
CA LYS A 27 -1.42 -3.65 -31.22
C LYS A 27 -1.06 -2.67 -32.35
N GLY A 28 -1.91 -2.59 -33.37
CA GLY A 28 -1.72 -1.68 -34.50
C GLY A 28 -1.83 -0.19 -34.13
N GLN A 29 -2.45 0.14 -33.00
CA GLN A 29 -2.64 1.54 -32.57
C GLN A 29 -1.39 2.17 -31.94
N ASN A 30 -0.32 1.40 -31.66
CA ASN A 30 0.93 1.88 -31.05
C ASN A 30 0.71 2.64 -29.73
N LEU A 31 -0.09 2.09 -28.85
CA LEU A 31 -0.43 2.69 -27.56
C LEU A 31 0.80 2.84 -26.66
N ALA A 32 0.79 3.85 -25.78
CA ALA A 32 1.84 4.10 -24.77
C ALA A 32 1.20 4.45 -23.43
N LEU A 33 0.43 3.51 -22.87
CA LEU A 33 -0.36 3.67 -21.66
C LEU A 33 0.31 3.00 -20.45
N ASN A 34 0.12 3.57 -19.27
CA ASN A 34 0.76 3.07 -18.05
C ASN A 34 -0.21 3.00 -16.86
N MET A 35 -0.53 1.79 -16.44
CA MET A 35 -1.34 1.46 -15.26
C MET A 35 -0.53 0.69 -14.20
N SER A 36 0.81 0.75 -14.23
CA SER A 36 1.66 -0.04 -13.35
C SER A 36 1.84 0.55 -11.95
N ARG A 37 1.69 1.87 -11.80
CA ARG A 37 2.07 2.57 -10.56
C ARG A 37 0.91 3.35 -9.96
N GLY A 38 0.62 3.06 -8.69
CA GLY A 38 -0.27 3.89 -7.85
C GLY A 38 0.45 5.15 -7.38
N LYS A 39 0.59 6.13 -8.28
CA LYS A 39 1.12 7.45 -7.97
C LYS A 39 0.07 8.53 -8.29
N PRO A 40 0.14 9.70 -7.63
CA PRO A 40 -0.74 10.81 -7.94
C PRO A 40 -0.62 11.24 -9.42
N SER A 41 -1.75 11.54 -10.04
CA SER A 41 -1.80 12.18 -11.36
C SER A 41 -1.43 13.66 -11.28
N ALA A 42 -1.16 14.30 -12.42
CA ALA A 42 -0.86 15.73 -12.47
C ALA A 42 -1.96 16.57 -11.81
N SER A 43 -3.24 16.26 -12.07
CA SER A 43 -4.37 16.96 -11.44
C SER A 43 -4.42 16.83 -9.93
N GLN A 44 -4.01 15.68 -9.38
CA GLN A 44 -3.89 15.52 -7.92
C GLN A 44 -2.74 16.36 -7.35
N LEU A 45 -1.59 16.39 -8.04
CA LEU A 45 -0.45 17.22 -7.62
C LEU A 45 -0.80 18.72 -7.66
N ASP A 46 -1.59 19.13 -8.64
CA ASP A 46 -2.04 20.52 -8.77
C ASP A 46 -2.86 21.01 -7.57
N LEU A 47 -3.57 20.13 -6.86
CA LEU A 47 -4.27 20.47 -5.62
C LEU A 47 -3.33 21.00 -4.53
N SER A 48 -2.07 20.63 -4.57
CA SER A 48 -1.06 21.00 -3.57
C SER A 48 -0.17 22.17 -4.01
N LYS A 49 -0.39 22.79 -5.17
CA LYS A 49 0.45 23.90 -5.66
C LYS A 49 0.55 25.06 -4.66
N GLY A 50 -0.53 25.36 -3.94
CA GLY A 50 -0.55 26.40 -2.91
C GLY A 50 0.46 26.19 -1.78
N MET A 51 0.97 24.97 -1.57
CA MET A 51 2.05 24.73 -0.62
C MET A 51 3.33 25.53 -0.93
N MET A 52 3.54 25.89 -2.19
CA MET A 52 4.73 26.65 -2.60
C MET A 52 4.69 28.10 -2.12
N ASP A 53 3.50 28.61 -1.77
CA ASP A 53 3.27 30.02 -1.42
C ASP A 53 3.09 30.24 0.09
N VAL A 54 3.00 29.18 0.91
CA VAL A 54 2.71 29.30 2.36
C VAL A 54 3.94 29.73 3.17
N LEU A 55 5.15 29.53 2.64
CA LEU A 55 6.40 30.03 3.22
C LEU A 55 7.13 30.89 2.20
N ARG A 56 7.31 32.16 2.56
CA ARG A 56 8.00 33.19 1.78
C ARG A 56 9.24 33.67 2.51
N SER A 57 10.06 34.50 1.87
CA SER A 57 11.27 35.09 2.47
C SER A 57 11.02 35.95 3.71
N ASP A 58 9.81 36.49 3.82
CA ASP A 58 9.36 37.33 4.97
C ASP A 58 8.54 36.54 6.00
N SER A 59 8.32 35.25 5.81
CA SER A 59 7.56 34.42 6.73
C SER A 59 8.31 34.16 8.03
N ASN A 60 7.57 34.11 9.15
CA ASN A 60 8.13 33.61 10.41
C ASN A 60 8.38 32.10 10.27
N LEU A 61 9.62 31.66 10.37
CA LEU A 61 10.06 30.26 10.26
C LEU A 61 10.32 29.63 11.64
N THR A 62 9.69 30.15 12.69
CA THR A 62 9.71 29.60 14.04
C THR A 62 8.45 28.79 14.27
N CYS A 63 8.58 27.59 14.81
CA CYS A 63 7.44 26.77 15.21
C CYS A 63 6.93 27.15 16.61
N GLU A 64 5.84 26.54 17.07
CA GLU A 64 5.11 26.98 18.28
C GLU A 64 5.93 26.95 19.59
N ASP A 65 6.91 26.04 19.69
CA ASP A 65 7.79 25.94 20.86
C ASP A 65 8.97 26.89 20.83
N GLY A 66 9.04 27.77 19.83
CA GLY A 66 10.11 28.75 19.66
C GLY A 66 11.31 28.25 18.85
N THR A 67 11.29 27.00 18.35
CA THR A 67 12.39 26.46 17.54
C THR A 67 12.44 27.14 16.17
N ASP A 68 13.62 27.64 15.81
CA ASP A 68 13.90 28.12 14.45
C ASP A 68 14.06 26.95 13.48
N CYS A 69 13.09 26.77 12.58
CA CYS A 69 13.05 25.66 11.65
C CYS A 69 14.19 25.66 10.61
N ARG A 70 14.96 26.75 10.49
CA ARG A 70 16.10 26.87 9.57
C ARG A 70 17.35 26.17 10.09
N ASN A 71 17.42 25.88 11.39
CA ASN A 71 18.64 25.42 12.05
C ASN A 71 18.57 23.91 12.40
N TYR A 72 19.65 23.36 12.90
CA TYR A 72 19.76 21.99 13.41
C TYR A 72 18.83 21.72 14.60
N GLY A 73 18.68 20.46 14.94
CA GLY A 73 17.97 20.00 16.14
C GLY A 73 16.55 19.53 15.90
N VAL A 74 15.87 19.18 16.97
CA VAL A 74 14.53 18.58 16.99
C VAL A 74 14.51 17.27 16.21
N LEU A 75 15.16 16.27 16.77
CA LEU A 75 15.39 14.95 16.14
C LEU A 75 14.10 14.26 15.67
N ASP A 76 13.02 14.41 16.42
CA ASP A 76 11.75 13.72 16.20
C ASP A 76 10.65 14.58 15.55
N GLY A 77 11.02 15.79 15.08
CA GLY A 77 10.12 16.70 14.37
C GLY A 77 9.46 17.76 15.24
N ILE A 78 8.96 18.83 14.60
CA ILE A 78 8.31 19.94 15.29
C ILE A 78 6.96 19.51 15.88
N PRO A 79 6.51 20.10 17.01
CA PRO A 79 5.30 19.67 17.71
C PRO A 79 4.05 19.66 16.83
N GLU A 80 3.87 20.67 15.99
CA GLU A 80 2.73 20.79 15.08
C GLU A 80 2.70 19.67 14.02
N ALA A 81 3.87 19.29 13.49
CA ALA A 81 3.96 18.20 12.52
C ALA A 81 3.67 16.84 13.18
N LYS A 82 4.10 16.64 14.42
CA LYS A 82 3.77 15.44 15.19
C LYS A 82 2.27 15.32 15.43
N ARG A 83 1.59 16.43 15.77
CA ARG A 83 0.12 16.45 15.91
C ARG A 83 -0.58 16.21 14.59
N LEU A 84 -0.11 16.82 13.51
CA LEU A 84 -0.72 16.67 12.19
C LEU A 84 -0.66 15.22 11.70
N LEU A 85 0.52 14.58 11.72
CA LEU A 85 0.69 13.20 11.28
C LEU A 85 0.09 12.20 12.27
N GLY A 86 0.24 12.46 13.59
CA GLY A 86 -0.40 11.65 14.62
C GLY A 86 -1.92 11.65 14.51
N GLY A 87 -2.51 12.81 14.22
CA GLY A 87 -3.96 12.94 14.04
C GLY A 87 -4.53 12.13 12.87
N MET A 88 -3.74 11.86 11.83
CA MET A 88 -4.15 10.99 10.72
C MET A 88 -4.45 9.55 11.16
N ILE A 89 -3.83 9.10 12.25
CA ILE A 89 -3.84 7.71 12.73
C ILE A 89 -4.26 7.58 14.20
N GLY A 90 -4.65 8.67 14.85
CA GLY A 90 -5.04 8.68 16.26
C GLY A 90 -3.89 8.51 17.25
N ALA A 91 -2.63 8.72 16.84
CA ALA A 91 -1.48 8.65 17.73
C ALA A 91 -1.24 9.97 18.47
N LYS A 92 -0.81 9.88 19.73
CA LYS A 92 -0.44 11.06 20.53
C LYS A 92 0.92 11.62 20.08
N PRO A 93 1.18 12.92 20.22
CA PRO A 93 2.45 13.53 19.75
C PRO A 93 3.71 12.88 20.32
N GLU A 94 3.70 12.42 21.56
CA GLU A 94 4.82 11.74 22.20
C GLU A 94 5.10 10.33 21.65
N GLN A 95 4.14 9.77 20.91
CA GLN A 95 4.26 8.48 20.22
C GLN A 95 4.82 8.63 18.79
N VAL A 96 5.02 9.85 18.29
CA VAL A 96 5.32 10.13 16.87
C VAL A 96 6.75 10.63 16.69
N ILE A 97 7.43 10.07 15.68
CA ILE A 97 8.68 10.60 15.14
C ILE A 97 8.41 10.99 13.68
N VAL A 98 8.67 12.25 13.34
CA VAL A 98 8.55 12.77 11.97
C VAL A 98 9.87 12.61 11.24
N TYR A 99 9.81 12.06 10.05
CA TYR A 99 10.94 11.77 9.16
C TYR A 99 10.90 12.63 7.88
N GLY A 100 11.70 12.24 6.89
CA GLY A 100 11.70 12.81 5.55
C GLY A 100 10.44 12.42 4.74
N ASN A 101 10.56 12.42 3.42
CA ASN A 101 9.40 12.38 2.51
C ASN A 101 8.74 11.01 2.31
N SER A 102 9.30 9.91 2.82
CA SER A 102 8.86 8.57 2.42
C SER A 102 8.77 7.60 3.60
N SER A 103 7.58 7.03 3.83
CA SER A 103 7.41 5.92 4.77
C SER A 103 8.23 4.68 4.39
N LEU A 104 8.52 4.48 3.10
CA LEU A 104 9.40 3.39 2.66
C LEU A 104 10.81 3.49 3.27
N ASN A 105 11.39 4.70 3.33
CA ASN A 105 12.65 4.94 4.04
C ASN A 105 12.54 4.60 5.52
N VAL A 106 11.44 5.01 6.16
CA VAL A 106 11.22 4.76 7.59
C VAL A 106 11.10 3.27 7.87
N MET A 107 10.38 2.53 7.03
CA MET A 107 10.25 1.07 7.13
C MET A 107 11.60 0.37 6.90
N TYR A 108 12.37 0.78 5.89
CA TYR A 108 13.71 0.26 5.67
C TYR A 108 14.61 0.49 6.88
N ASP A 109 14.65 1.73 7.39
CA ASP A 109 15.44 2.09 8.58
C ASP A 109 14.99 1.29 9.82
N SER A 110 13.70 1.04 9.97
CA SER A 110 13.16 0.27 11.10
C SER A 110 13.64 -1.19 11.05
N VAL A 111 13.59 -1.82 9.86
CA VAL A 111 14.13 -3.18 9.70
C VAL A 111 15.66 -3.17 9.90
N ALA A 112 16.38 -2.19 9.36
CA ALA A 112 17.83 -2.06 9.54
C ALA A 112 18.21 -1.94 11.02
N ARG A 113 17.49 -1.12 11.80
CA ARG A 113 17.71 -1.01 13.25
C ARG A 113 17.46 -2.32 13.97
N CYS A 114 16.37 -3.01 13.67
CA CYS A 114 16.10 -4.32 14.25
C CYS A 114 17.21 -5.32 13.90
N MET A 115 17.72 -5.30 12.68
CA MET A 115 18.80 -6.18 12.22
C MET A 115 20.13 -5.92 12.93
N TYR A 116 20.50 -4.66 13.15
CA TYR A 116 21.85 -4.30 13.61
C TYR A 116 21.93 -3.77 15.02
N GLU A 117 20.89 -3.11 15.53
CA GLU A 117 20.84 -2.50 16.87
C GLU A 117 20.00 -3.33 17.86
N GLY A 118 19.11 -4.17 17.34
CA GLY A 118 18.11 -4.89 18.12
C GLY A 118 16.91 -4.03 18.52
N VAL A 119 15.90 -4.67 19.05
CA VAL A 119 14.63 -4.06 19.49
C VAL A 119 14.69 -3.80 20.98
N LEU A 120 14.47 -2.56 21.43
CA LEU A 120 14.50 -2.14 22.84
C LEU A 120 15.78 -2.58 23.60
N GLY A 121 16.93 -2.57 22.92
CA GLY A 121 18.19 -2.99 23.48
C GLY A 121 18.40 -4.52 23.53
N GLY A 122 17.50 -5.27 22.91
CA GLY A 122 17.64 -6.72 22.75
C GLY A 122 18.73 -7.10 21.75
N LYS A 123 18.91 -8.41 21.55
CA LYS A 123 19.89 -8.94 20.60
C LYS A 123 19.51 -8.57 19.16
N PRO A 124 20.44 -8.05 18.33
CA PRO A 124 20.21 -7.80 16.92
C PRO A 124 19.67 -9.02 16.16
N TRP A 125 18.70 -8.81 15.28
CA TRP A 125 18.11 -9.92 14.49
C TRP A 125 19.16 -10.64 13.64
N ALA A 126 20.13 -9.92 13.09
CA ALA A 126 21.23 -10.52 12.31
C ALA A 126 22.06 -11.54 13.10
N LEU A 127 22.04 -11.49 14.44
CA LEU A 127 22.76 -12.44 15.31
C LEU A 127 21.89 -13.58 15.81
N GLN A 128 20.60 -13.65 15.41
CA GLN A 128 19.64 -14.64 15.90
C GLN A 128 19.38 -15.81 14.95
N GLY A 129 20.21 -15.95 13.90
CA GLY A 129 20.04 -16.95 12.87
C GLY A 129 19.20 -16.46 11.70
N LYS A 130 18.52 -17.35 11.00
CA LYS A 130 17.70 -17.00 9.84
C LYS A 130 16.31 -16.56 10.28
N VAL A 131 16.18 -15.29 10.56
CA VAL A 131 14.91 -14.70 11.00
C VAL A 131 13.87 -14.67 9.87
N LYS A 132 12.60 -14.63 10.23
CA LYS A 132 11.46 -14.75 9.32
C LYS A 132 10.49 -13.59 9.48
N PHE A 133 9.83 -13.25 8.38
CA PHE A 133 8.72 -12.29 8.33
C PHE A 133 7.48 -12.93 7.73
N LEU A 134 6.35 -12.65 8.33
CA LEU A 134 5.05 -12.99 7.75
C LEU A 134 4.68 -11.95 6.72
N CYS A 135 4.27 -12.40 5.56
CA CYS A 135 3.95 -11.58 4.39
C CYS A 135 2.52 -11.88 3.93
N PRO A 136 1.52 -11.09 4.35
CA PRO A 136 0.17 -11.19 3.79
C PRO A 136 0.19 -11.01 2.28
N VAL A 137 -0.41 -11.97 1.55
CA VAL A 137 -0.38 -12.03 0.08
C VAL A 137 -1.79 -12.21 -0.50
N PRO A 138 -2.05 -11.56 -1.66
CA PRO A 138 -1.19 -10.60 -2.35
C PRO A 138 -0.95 -9.33 -1.51
N GLY A 139 0.24 -8.73 -1.63
CA GLY A 139 0.70 -7.61 -0.79
C GLY A 139 1.56 -6.58 -1.52
N TYR A 140 2.21 -5.71 -0.77
CA TYR A 140 3.00 -4.62 -1.32
C TYR A 140 4.44 -5.05 -1.62
N ASP A 141 4.81 -5.02 -2.89
CA ASP A 141 6.11 -5.44 -3.42
C ASP A 141 7.33 -4.79 -2.74
N ARG A 142 7.21 -3.53 -2.27
CA ARG A 142 8.31 -2.84 -1.60
C ARG A 142 8.57 -3.38 -0.19
N HIS A 143 7.56 -3.83 0.52
CA HIS A 143 7.73 -4.53 1.81
C HIS A 143 8.58 -5.80 1.62
N PHE A 144 8.23 -6.59 0.62
CA PHE A 144 8.96 -7.82 0.29
C PHE A 144 10.39 -7.52 -0.14
N GLY A 145 10.59 -6.47 -0.94
CA GLY A 145 11.92 -6.02 -1.35
C GLY A 145 12.82 -5.60 -0.18
N ILE A 146 12.28 -4.94 0.87
CA ILE A 146 13.04 -4.65 2.09
C ILE A 146 13.44 -5.95 2.79
N THR A 147 12.49 -6.87 2.98
CA THR A 147 12.72 -8.13 3.68
C THR A 147 13.76 -8.99 2.97
N GLU A 148 13.65 -9.11 1.65
CA GLU A 148 14.60 -9.84 0.81
C GLU A 148 16.01 -9.22 0.86
N HIS A 149 16.11 -7.87 0.80
CA HIS A 149 17.37 -7.13 0.89
C HIS A 149 18.17 -7.46 2.16
N PHE A 150 17.47 -7.61 3.29
CA PHE A 150 18.11 -7.97 4.56
C PHE A 150 18.30 -9.49 4.75
N GLY A 151 17.95 -10.31 3.76
CA GLY A 151 18.09 -11.77 3.83
C GLY A 151 17.12 -12.43 4.80
N VAL A 152 16.04 -11.76 5.16
CA VAL A 152 14.98 -12.27 6.03
C VAL A 152 14.09 -13.23 5.23
N GLU A 153 13.81 -14.41 5.76
CA GLU A 153 12.93 -15.38 5.12
C GLU A 153 11.48 -14.88 5.13
N MET A 154 10.79 -14.99 4.01
CA MET A 154 9.41 -14.55 3.88
C MET A 154 8.45 -15.73 3.84
N ILE A 155 7.42 -15.69 4.68
CA ILE A 155 6.36 -16.69 4.77
C ILE A 155 5.06 -16.07 4.27
N ASN A 156 4.47 -16.63 3.21
CA ASN A 156 3.19 -16.19 2.70
C ASN A 156 2.06 -16.48 3.70
N VAL A 157 1.23 -15.48 3.97
CA VAL A 157 -0.01 -15.61 4.73
C VAL A 157 -1.16 -15.19 3.82
N PRO A 158 -2.17 -16.05 3.59
CA PRO A 158 -3.30 -15.68 2.73
C PRO A 158 -4.06 -14.47 3.27
N MET A 159 -4.49 -13.58 2.36
CA MET A 159 -5.40 -12.49 2.68
C MET A 159 -6.86 -12.92 2.54
N THR A 160 -7.70 -12.41 3.43
CA THR A 160 -9.17 -12.47 3.38
C THR A 160 -9.74 -11.06 3.28
N PRO A 161 -11.04 -10.88 3.00
CA PRO A 161 -11.66 -9.55 3.02
C PRO A 161 -11.55 -8.80 4.35
N ASP A 162 -11.39 -9.53 5.47
CA ASP A 162 -11.29 -8.98 6.82
C ASP A 162 -9.84 -8.75 7.30
N GLY A 163 -8.85 -9.13 6.51
CA GLY A 163 -7.43 -9.04 6.83
C GLY A 163 -6.69 -10.35 6.54
N PRO A 164 -5.45 -10.55 7.03
CA PRO A 164 -4.74 -11.81 6.85
C PRO A 164 -5.40 -12.96 7.61
N ASP A 165 -5.11 -14.20 7.18
CA ASP A 165 -5.50 -15.40 7.93
C ASP A 165 -4.89 -15.38 9.33
N MET A 166 -5.67 -14.90 10.31
CA MET A 166 -5.21 -14.71 11.67
C MET A 166 -4.96 -16.03 12.40
N ASP A 167 -5.61 -17.13 12.04
CA ASP A 167 -5.32 -18.45 12.65
C ASP A 167 -3.89 -18.87 12.29
N MET A 168 -3.49 -18.68 11.04
CA MET A 168 -2.12 -18.91 10.59
C MET A 168 -1.13 -17.93 11.24
N VAL A 169 -1.47 -16.66 11.34
CA VAL A 169 -0.62 -15.64 11.98
C VAL A 169 -0.36 -15.99 13.43
N GLU A 170 -1.42 -16.21 14.23
CA GLU A 170 -1.32 -16.54 15.66
C GLU A 170 -0.49 -17.79 15.91
N LYS A 171 -0.71 -18.84 15.11
CA LYS A 171 0.05 -20.08 15.18
C LYS A 171 1.54 -19.85 14.95
N LEU A 172 1.90 -19.24 13.81
CA LEU A 172 3.31 -19.04 13.45
C LEU A 172 4.04 -18.11 14.43
N VAL A 173 3.38 -17.05 14.88
CA VAL A 173 3.95 -16.09 15.84
C VAL A 173 4.17 -16.70 17.21
N SER A 174 3.25 -17.56 17.66
CA SER A 174 3.36 -18.19 19.00
C SER A 174 4.28 -19.41 19.07
N GLU A 175 4.51 -20.09 17.93
CA GLU A 175 5.30 -21.32 17.90
C GLU A 175 6.77 -21.12 17.47
N ASP A 176 7.08 -20.08 16.68
CA ASP A 176 8.41 -19.90 16.10
C ASP A 176 9.08 -18.60 16.58
N PRO A 177 10.11 -18.67 17.45
CA PRO A 177 10.84 -17.51 17.95
C PRO A 177 11.70 -16.81 16.87
N LEU A 178 11.84 -17.38 15.68
CA LEU A 178 12.51 -16.73 14.54
C LEU A 178 11.57 -15.85 13.73
N VAL A 179 10.27 -15.93 13.94
CA VAL A 179 9.30 -14.99 13.34
C VAL A 179 9.40 -13.65 14.08
N LYS A 180 9.97 -12.66 13.41
CA LYS A 180 10.29 -11.34 13.98
C LYS A 180 9.34 -10.23 13.59
N GLY A 181 8.56 -10.43 12.54
CA GLY A 181 7.64 -9.40 12.12
C GLY A 181 6.60 -9.85 11.11
N ILE A 182 5.64 -8.98 10.91
CA ILE A 182 4.60 -9.09 9.89
C ILE A 182 4.39 -7.73 9.21
N TRP A 183 4.24 -7.74 7.89
CA TRP A 183 3.83 -6.56 7.14
C TRP A 183 2.30 -6.45 7.10
N CYS A 184 1.77 -5.28 7.43
CA CYS A 184 0.33 -5.00 7.37
C CYS A 184 0.08 -3.71 6.60
N VAL A 185 -0.90 -3.73 5.70
CA VAL A 185 -1.53 -2.53 5.12
C VAL A 185 -3.00 -2.57 5.51
N PRO A 186 -3.37 -2.00 6.68
CA PRO A 186 -4.63 -2.36 7.34
C PRO A 186 -5.86 -1.71 6.73
N LYS A 187 -5.69 -0.59 6.03
CA LYS A 187 -6.79 0.17 5.45
C LYS A 187 -6.55 0.34 3.96
N TYR A 188 -7.55 -0.10 3.16
CA TYR A 188 -7.46 -0.10 1.70
C TYR A 188 -6.20 -0.81 1.20
N THR A 189 -6.07 -2.09 1.56
CA THR A 189 -4.91 -2.95 1.30
C THR A 189 -4.39 -2.83 -0.13
N ASN A 190 -3.09 -2.94 -0.31
CA ASN A 190 -2.44 -3.00 -1.61
C ASN A 190 -2.15 -4.49 -1.95
N PRO A 191 -2.82 -5.10 -2.94
CA PRO A 191 -3.64 -4.47 -3.98
C PRO A 191 -5.17 -4.52 -3.81
N GLN A 192 -5.74 -5.26 -2.84
CA GLN A 192 -7.16 -5.63 -2.86
C GLN A 192 -8.10 -4.49 -2.44
N GLY A 193 -7.61 -3.47 -1.71
CA GLY A 193 -8.44 -2.40 -1.18
C GLY A 193 -9.33 -2.80 -0.01
N TYR A 194 -9.03 -3.92 0.66
CA TYR A 194 -9.71 -4.37 1.87
C TYR A 194 -9.40 -3.47 3.07
N VAL A 195 -10.25 -3.53 4.06
CA VAL A 195 -10.03 -2.87 5.37
C VAL A 195 -10.11 -3.95 6.44
N TYR A 196 -9.09 -4.03 7.29
CA TYR A 196 -9.08 -5.02 8.38
C TYR A 196 -10.28 -4.81 9.29
N SER A 197 -10.93 -5.91 9.66
CA SER A 197 -12.04 -5.87 10.60
C SER A 197 -11.57 -5.52 12.02
N ASP A 198 -12.49 -5.03 12.84
CA ASP A 198 -12.23 -4.78 14.27
C ASP A 198 -11.73 -6.02 14.98
N GLU A 199 -12.26 -7.18 14.62
CA GLU A 199 -11.82 -8.47 15.18
C GLU A 199 -10.36 -8.76 14.81
N THR A 200 -9.99 -8.56 13.53
CA THR A 200 -8.60 -8.72 13.08
C THR A 200 -7.65 -7.81 13.85
N VAL A 201 -8.02 -6.53 14.05
CA VAL A 201 -7.18 -5.59 14.83
C VAL A 201 -7.02 -6.04 16.27
N ARG A 202 -8.11 -6.50 16.91
CA ARG A 202 -8.04 -7.02 18.28
C ARG A 202 -7.21 -8.30 18.37
N ARG A 203 -7.29 -9.19 17.39
CA ARG A 203 -6.45 -10.40 17.32
C ARG A 203 -4.97 -10.03 17.20
N PHE A 204 -4.62 -9.05 16.37
CA PHE A 204 -3.25 -8.51 16.32
C PHE A 204 -2.78 -7.97 17.67
N ALA A 205 -3.60 -7.18 18.34
CA ALA A 205 -3.27 -6.60 19.64
C ALA A 205 -3.04 -7.66 20.74
N ASN A 206 -3.73 -8.80 20.64
CA ASN A 206 -3.66 -9.90 21.61
C ASN A 206 -2.66 -11.01 21.24
N LEU A 207 -1.84 -10.82 20.18
CA LEU A 207 -0.80 -11.80 19.83
C LEU A 207 0.11 -12.10 21.02
N LYS A 208 0.56 -13.35 21.10
CA LYS A 208 1.50 -13.83 22.10
C LYS A 208 2.75 -14.37 21.41
N PRO A 209 3.65 -13.50 20.99
CA PRO A 209 4.83 -13.91 20.25
C PRO A 209 5.77 -14.78 21.08
N ALA A 210 6.29 -15.85 20.47
CA ALA A 210 7.42 -16.61 21.03
C ALA A 210 8.71 -15.78 21.03
N ALA A 211 8.80 -14.77 20.17
CA ALA A 211 9.89 -13.80 20.11
C ALA A 211 9.52 -12.51 20.86
N GLU A 212 10.22 -12.17 21.94
CA GLU A 212 10.00 -10.91 22.69
C GLU A 212 10.22 -9.65 21.82
N ASP A 213 11.07 -9.77 20.81
CA ASP A 213 11.43 -8.71 19.86
C ASP A 213 10.58 -8.73 18.58
N PHE A 214 9.48 -9.48 18.54
CA PHE A 214 8.51 -9.45 17.43
C PHE A 214 7.87 -8.07 17.29
N ARG A 215 7.67 -7.60 16.04
CA ARG A 215 7.01 -6.32 15.75
C ARG A 215 6.01 -6.45 14.61
N ILE A 216 4.87 -5.78 14.76
CA ILE A 216 3.88 -5.55 13.72
C ILE A 216 4.30 -4.28 12.97
N PHE A 217 4.58 -4.41 11.67
CA PHE A 217 4.87 -3.28 10.78
C PHE A 217 3.57 -2.86 10.10
N TRP A 218 2.93 -1.83 10.67
CA TRP A 218 1.58 -1.38 10.33
C TRP A 218 1.66 -0.18 9.39
N ASP A 219 1.76 -0.46 8.05
CA ASP A 219 1.84 0.59 7.02
C ASP A 219 0.45 1.14 6.72
N ASN A 220 0.08 2.21 7.40
CA ASN A 220 -1.21 2.89 7.27
C ASN A 220 -1.19 3.96 6.16
N ALA A 221 -0.62 3.60 5.00
CA ALA A 221 -0.40 4.49 3.86
C ALA A 221 -1.68 5.12 3.30
N TYR A 222 -2.83 4.51 3.53
CA TYR A 222 -4.13 4.93 3.00
C TYR A 222 -5.13 5.34 4.07
N CYS A 223 -4.68 5.69 5.27
CA CYS A 223 -5.55 5.99 6.42
C CYS A 223 -6.65 7.02 6.15
N ILE A 224 -6.41 7.99 5.25
CA ILE A 224 -7.35 9.07 4.88
C ILE A 224 -7.72 9.07 3.39
N HIS A 225 -7.48 7.98 2.65
CA HIS A 225 -7.67 7.90 1.20
C HIS A 225 -9.03 7.30 0.82
N HIS A 226 -10.11 7.88 1.33
CA HIS A 226 -11.49 7.48 1.02
C HIS A 226 -11.87 7.90 -0.40
N LEU A 227 -12.60 7.06 -1.14
CA LEU A 227 -13.20 7.43 -2.43
C LEU A 227 -14.56 8.07 -2.26
N TYR A 228 -15.30 7.69 -1.22
CA TYR A 228 -16.66 8.15 -0.95
C TYR A 228 -16.69 8.96 0.35
N ASN A 229 -16.92 10.28 0.22
CA ASN A 229 -16.82 11.23 1.33
C ASN A 229 -17.90 11.06 2.43
N GLY A 230 -19.00 10.39 2.10
CA GLY A 230 -20.11 10.16 3.05
C GLY A 230 -19.93 8.94 3.95
N GLU A 231 -19.06 8.02 3.57
CA GLU A 231 -18.90 6.72 4.24
C GLU A 231 -17.41 6.35 4.36
N PRO A 232 -16.60 7.10 5.13
CA PRO A 232 -15.20 6.75 5.33
C PRO A 232 -15.11 5.42 6.10
N ALA A 233 -14.33 4.47 5.58
CA ALA A 233 -14.07 3.25 6.31
C ALA A 233 -13.38 3.58 7.64
N GLN A 234 -13.85 2.94 8.71
CA GLN A 234 -13.26 3.04 10.04
C GLN A 234 -12.40 1.80 10.31
N ILE A 235 -11.39 1.97 11.13
CA ILE A 235 -10.55 0.89 11.65
C ILE A 235 -10.18 1.23 13.10
N LEU A 236 -10.12 0.24 13.97
CA LEU A 236 -9.65 0.44 15.33
C LEU A 236 -8.19 0.93 15.35
N ASN A 237 -7.88 1.78 16.31
CA ASN A 237 -6.51 2.23 16.52
C ASN A 237 -5.67 1.09 17.13
N ILE A 238 -4.73 0.57 16.35
CA ILE A 238 -3.90 -0.57 16.77
C ILE A 238 -3.03 -0.24 17.98
N LEU A 239 -2.54 1.00 18.12
CA LEU A 239 -1.73 1.42 19.27
C LEU A 239 -2.55 1.37 20.56
N GLU A 240 -3.79 1.85 20.53
CA GLU A 240 -4.69 1.78 21.68
C GLU A 240 -5.10 0.35 22.01
N GLU A 241 -5.41 -0.47 21.00
CA GLU A 241 -5.78 -1.87 21.22
C GLU A 241 -4.61 -2.67 21.80
N CYS A 242 -3.38 -2.42 21.35
CA CYS A 242 -2.18 -3.03 21.93
C CYS A 242 -1.94 -2.56 23.37
N GLU A 243 -2.17 -1.27 23.68
CA GLU A 243 -2.08 -0.75 25.06
C GLU A 243 -3.09 -1.45 25.97
N LYS A 244 -4.37 -1.57 25.54
CA LYS A 244 -5.43 -2.30 26.26
C LYS A 244 -5.09 -3.78 26.48
N ALA A 245 -4.45 -4.41 25.51
CA ALA A 245 -4.04 -5.82 25.58
C ALA A 245 -2.76 -6.07 26.40
N GLY A 246 -2.09 -5.00 26.88
CA GLY A 246 -0.83 -5.10 27.63
C GLY A 246 0.40 -5.31 26.74
N ASN A 247 0.30 -5.05 25.44
CA ASN A 247 1.36 -5.22 24.44
C ASN A 247 1.74 -3.89 23.76
N PRO A 248 1.96 -2.76 24.47
CA PRO A 248 2.11 -1.44 23.89
C PRO A 248 3.30 -1.32 22.93
N ASP A 249 4.33 -2.14 23.11
CA ASP A 249 5.57 -2.05 22.34
C ASP A 249 5.55 -2.86 21.04
N MET A 250 4.47 -3.59 20.75
CA MET A 250 4.46 -4.57 19.67
C MET A 250 4.32 -3.95 18.27
N VAL A 251 3.93 -2.66 18.14
CA VAL A 251 3.59 -2.02 16.86
C VAL A 251 4.56 -0.93 16.47
N TYR A 252 4.98 -0.95 15.20
CA TYR A 252 5.53 0.17 14.46
C TYR A 252 4.51 0.57 13.40
N GLU A 253 3.83 1.70 13.59
CA GLU A 253 2.87 2.24 12.63
C GLU A 253 3.51 3.31 11.76
N PHE A 254 3.27 3.24 10.45
CA PHE A 254 3.86 4.14 9.46
C PHE A 254 2.77 4.91 8.73
N VAL A 255 3.03 6.19 8.51
CA VAL A 255 2.17 7.09 7.77
C VAL A 255 3.00 8.07 6.94
N SER A 256 2.46 8.57 5.84
CA SER A 256 3.11 9.61 5.04
C SER A 256 2.12 10.46 4.26
N THR A 257 2.58 11.63 3.84
CA THR A 257 1.85 12.51 2.92
C THR A 257 2.19 12.25 1.45
N SER A 258 2.87 11.13 1.12
CA SER A 258 3.34 10.84 -0.25
C SER A 258 2.24 10.79 -1.31
N LYS A 259 1.01 10.49 -0.92
CA LYS A 259 -0.16 10.47 -1.80
C LYS A 259 -1.19 11.55 -1.45
N VAL A 260 -0.82 12.45 -0.55
CA VAL A 260 -1.63 13.59 -0.09
C VAL A 260 -1.18 14.87 -0.77
N VAL A 261 0.15 15.07 -0.87
CA VAL A 261 0.80 16.23 -1.49
C VAL A 261 1.84 15.78 -2.53
N PHE A 262 2.94 16.51 -2.65
CA PHE A 262 4.06 16.13 -3.53
C PHE A 262 4.85 14.96 -2.95
N PRO A 263 4.90 13.78 -3.60
CA PRO A 263 5.67 12.63 -3.09
C PRO A 263 7.15 12.91 -2.86
N GLY A 264 7.75 13.75 -3.73
CA GLY A 264 9.17 14.13 -3.61
C GLY A 264 9.48 15.11 -2.49
N SER A 265 8.46 15.72 -1.90
CA SER A 265 8.55 16.78 -0.86
C SER A 265 7.54 16.55 0.26
N GLY A 266 7.17 15.30 0.53
CA GLY A 266 6.24 14.94 1.58
C GLY A 266 6.87 14.90 2.98
N MET A 267 6.09 14.39 3.92
CA MET A 267 6.52 13.98 5.26
C MET A 267 6.10 12.53 5.50
N ALA A 268 6.88 11.83 6.31
CA ALA A 268 6.53 10.52 6.83
C ALA A 268 6.69 10.50 8.36
N ALA A 269 6.01 9.59 9.01
CA ALA A 269 6.19 9.37 10.44
C ALA A 269 6.15 7.88 10.78
N LEU A 270 6.80 7.57 11.90
CA LEU A 270 6.61 6.34 12.66
C LEU A 270 5.89 6.71 13.95
N ALA A 271 4.85 5.97 14.28
CA ALA A 271 4.19 6.02 15.58
C ALA A 271 4.34 4.69 16.31
N SER A 272 4.58 4.75 17.61
CA SER A 272 4.75 3.57 18.46
C SER A 272 4.60 3.93 19.95
N SER A 273 4.83 2.97 20.84
CA SER A 273 4.92 3.25 22.27
C SER A 273 6.04 4.27 22.58
N THR A 274 5.90 4.97 23.68
CA THR A 274 6.94 5.92 24.14
C THR A 274 8.28 5.23 24.42
N ALA A 275 8.28 3.96 24.82
CA ALA A 275 9.49 3.16 25.01
C ALA A 275 10.20 2.89 23.67
N ASN A 276 9.46 2.46 22.64
CA ASN A 276 9.99 2.30 21.29
C ASN A 276 10.50 3.64 20.72
N VAL A 277 9.73 4.71 20.85
CA VAL A 277 10.12 6.05 20.41
C VAL A 277 11.43 6.49 21.05
N ALA A 278 11.58 6.32 22.35
CA ALA A 278 12.82 6.67 23.07
C ALA A 278 14.02 5.84 22.59
N SER A 279 13.83 4.55 22.38
CA SER A 279 14.87 3.64 21.85
C SER A 279 15.28 4.02 20.43
N ILE A 280 14.30 4.24 19.54
CA ILE A 280 14.54 4.62 18.16
C ILE A 280 15.24 5.98 18.07
N LYS A 281 14.84 6.98 18.86
CA LYS A 281 15.50 8.29 18.93
C LYS A 281 16.97 8.18 19.33
N LYS A 282 17.29 7.30 20.29
CA LYS A 282 18.68 7.04 20.67
C LYS A 282 19.51 6.49 19.52
N GLN A 283 18.97 5.56 18.74
CA GLN A 283 19.62 5.01 17.58
C GLN A 283 19.72 6.05 16.43
N MET A 284 18.67 6.83 16.21
CA MET A 284 18.65 7.89 15.19
C MET A 284 19.70 8.99 15.42
N ALA A 285 20.04 9.27 16.66
CA ALA A 285 21.01 10.33 17.02
C ALA A 285 22.40 10.11 16.40
N VAL A 286 22.72 8.87 15.98
CA VAL A 286 23.95 8.57 15.23
C VAL A 286 23.78 8.80 13.73
N GLN A 287 22.54 8.71 13.22
CA GLN A 287 22.21 8.78 11.80
C GLN A 287 21.97 10.23 11.34
N THR A 288 21.26 11.03 12.17
CA THR A 288 20.83 12.37 11.81
C THR A 288 20.69 13.28 13.03
N ILE A 289 20.76 14.60 12.82
CA ILE A 289 20.45 15.61 13.85
C ILE A 289 18.96 16.00 13.81
N GLY A 290 18.27 15.69 12.72
CA GLY A 290 16.85 15.96 12.49
C GLY A 290 16.53 16.09 11.01
N HIS A 291 15.25 15.99 10.71
CA HIS A 291 14.74 16.09 9.34
C HIS A 291 14.37 17.55 9.00
N ASP A 292 14.01 17.80 7.73
CA ASP A 292 13.68 19.11 7.18
C ASP A 292 12.47 19.75 7.88
N LYS A 293 12.76 20.64 8.84
CA LYS A 293 11.75 21.36 9.62
C LYS A 293 11.03 22.46 8.82
N VAL A 294 11.70 23.02 7.81
CA VAL A 294 11.05 23.99 6.93
C VAL A 294 9.95 23.29 6.13
N ASN A 295 10.20 22.10 5.64
CA ASN A 295 9.19 21.29 4.97
C ASN A 295 8.05 20.85 5.93
N GLN A 296 8.38 20.49 7.16
CA GLN A 296 7.38 20.19 8.18
C GLN A 296 6.47 21.40 8.44
N LEU A 297 7.06 22.58 8.65
CA LEU A 297 6.33 23.83 8.88
C LEU A 297 5.45 24.19 7.66
N ARG A 298 5.95 23.95 6.44
CA ARG A 298 5.20 24.16 5.21
C ARG A 298 3.91 23.32 5.16
N HIS A 299 3.99 22.04 5.52
CA HIS A 299 2.82 21.17 5.59
C HIS A 299 1.80 21.66 6.63
N VAL A 300 2.29 21.96 7.83
CA VAL A 300 1.44 22.51 8.92
C VAL A 300 0.72 23.79 8.47
N ARG A 301 1.46 24.73 7.85
CA ARG A 301 0.87 25.99 7.35
C ARG A 301 -0.11 25.78 6.21
N PHE A 302 0.09 24.77 5.37
CA PHE A 302 -0.79 24.46 4.26
C PHE A 302 -2.11 23.85 4.71
N PHE A 303 -2.07 22.90 5.62
CA PHE A 303 -3.27 22.21 6.10
C PHE A 303 -3.96 22.94 7.25
N GLY A 304 -3.22 23.61 8.09
CA GLY A 304 -3.67 24.13 9.38
C GLY A 304 -3.78 23.02 10.43
N ASP A 305 -4.65 22.07 10.18
CA ASP A 305 -4.94 20.93 11.05
C ASP A 305 -5.41 19.69 10.26
N ASN A 306 -5.92 18.67 10.97
CA ASN A 306 -6.45 17.46 10.35
C ASN A 306 -7.76 17.69 9.59
N GLU A 307 -8.60 18.65 9.98
CA GLU A 307 -9.83 18.99 9.23
C GLU A 307 -9.47 19.59 7.86
N GLY A 308 -8.45 20.47 7.83
CA GLY A 308 -7.91 20.99 6.57
C GLY A 308 -7.31 19.92 5.68
N MET A 309 -6.64 18.92 6.28
CA MET A 309 -6.13 17.77 5.55
C MET A 309 -7.26 16.88 4.98
N GLU A 310 -8.30 16.61 5.76
CA GLU A 310 -9.49 15.90 5.30
C GLU A 310 -10.21 16.64 4.16
N ALA A 311 -10.36 17.95 4.28
CA ALA A 311 -10.94 18.78 3.22
C ALA A 311 -10.11 18.73 1.92
N HIS A 312 -8.79 18.64 2.04
CA HIS A 312 -7.89 18.43 0.90
C HIS A 312 -8.09 17.05 0.27
N MET A 313 -8.19 15.99 1.09
CA MET A 313 -8.40 14.61 0.61
C MET A 313 -9.75 14.40 -0.06
N LYS A 314 -10.79 15.13 0.32
CA LYS A 314 -12.08 15.12 -0.41
C LYS A 314 -11.92 15.55 -1.87
N LYS A 315 -11.05 16.52 -2.14
CA LYS A 315 -10.73 16.95 -3.52
C LYS A 315 -9.98 15.85 -4.28
N HIS A 316 -9.07 15.11 -3.62
CA HIS A 316 -8.43 13.94 -4.21
C HIS A 316 -9.47 12.86 -4.56
N ALA A 317 -10.38 12.56 -3.66
CA ALA A 317 -11.45 11.58 -3.88
C ALA A 317 -12.29 11.91 -5.12
N ASP A 318 -12.67 13.18 -5.30
CA ASP A 318 -13.44 13.63 -6.46
C ASP A 318 -12.70 13.47 -7.80
N LEU A 319 -11.36 13.50 -7.79
CA LEU A 319 -10.55 13.25 -8.98
C LEU A 319 -10.35 11.77 -9.30
N ILE A 320 -10.23 10.91 -8.26
CA ILE A 320 -9.86 9.51 -8.48
C ILE A 320 -11.04 8.55 -8.48
N ARG A 321 -12.14 8.85 -7.75
CA ARG A 321 -13.35 8.02 -7.73
C ARG A 321 -13.89 7.69 -9.13
N PRO A 322 -14.06 8.65 -10.05
CA PRO A 322 -14.56 8.36 -11.41
C PRO A 322 -13.67 7.37 -12.18
N LYS A 323 -12.38 7.35 -11.89
CA LYS A 323 -11.43 6.42 -12.51
C LYS A 323 -11.66 4.98 -12.01
N PHE A 324 -11.85 4.79 -10.71
CA PHE A 324 -12.20 3.49 -10.15
C PHE A 324 -13.53 2.99 -10.72
N GLU A 325 -14.55 3.84 -10.71
CA GLU A 325 -15.87 3.51 -11.24
C GLU A 325 -15.82 3.13 -12.72
N ALA A 326 -15.06 3.85 -13.53
CA ALA A 326 -14.91 3.55 -14.95
C ALA A 326 -14.25 2.19 -15.20
N LEU A 327 -13.16 1.87 -14.50
CA LEU A 327 -12.47 0.59 -14.64
C LEU A 327 -13.36 -0.58 -14.20
N ILE A 328 -14.02 -0.45 -13.03
CA ILE A 328 -14.93 -1.47 -12.52
C ILE A 328 -16.10 -1.67 -13.48
N SER A 329 -16.72 -0.59 -13.97
CA SER A 329 -17.83 -0.68 -14.92
C SER A 329 -17.46 -1.41 -16.22
N ILE A 330 -16.24 -1.16 -16.74
CA ILE A 330 -15.75 -1.83 -17.94
C ILE A 330 -15.49 -3.31 -17.67
N MET A 331 -14.92 -3.67 -16.51
CA MET A 331 -14.73 -5.07 -16.15
C MET A 331 -16.07 -5.81 -15.98
N GLU A 332 -17.05 -5.18 -15.33
CA GLU A 332 -18.41 -5.75 -15.21
C GLU A 332 -19.07 -5.95 -16.58
N GLU A 333 -18.95 -4.98 -17.47
CA GLU A 333 -19.52 -5.05 -18.82
C GLU A 333 -18.88 -6.17 -19.65
N ASP A 334 -17.55 -6.27 -19.64
CA ASP A 334 -16.81 -7.14 -20.56
C ASP A 334 -16.54 -8.54 -19.99
N LEU A 335 -16.41 -8.69 -18.66
CA LEU A 335 -16.04 -9.93 -17.98
C LEU A 335 -17.15 -10.50 -17.10
N GLY A 336 -18.14 -9.68 -16.73
CA GLY A 336 -19.25 -10.09 -15.86
C GLY A 336 -20.00 -11.31 -16.40
N GLY A 337 -20.13 -12.35 -15.57
CA GLY A 337 -20.82 -13.61 -15.92
C GLY A 337 -20.05 -14.55 -16.84
N LEU A 338 -18.77 -14.25 -17.18
CA LEU A 338 -17.92 -15.17 -17.95
C LEU A 338 -17.25 -16.24 -17.08
N ASP A 339 -17.18 -16.04 -15.76
CA ASP A 339 -16.58 -16.97 -14.78
C ASP A 339 -15.08 -17.26 -15.06
N ILE A 340 -14.35 -16.21 -15.48
CA ILE A 340 -12.92 -16.28 -15.83
C ILE A 340 -12.04 -15.37 -15.00
N ALA A 341 -12.63 -14.55 -14.16
CA ALA A 341 -11.90 -13.59 -13.31
C ALA A 341 -12.76 -13.14 -12.13
N GLU A 342 -12.08 -12.65 -11.09
CA GLU A 342 -12.66 -11.99 -9.93
C GLU A 342 -11.90 -10.68 -9.68
N TRP A 343 -12.57 -9.65 -9.15
CA TRP A 343 -11.92 -8.39 -8.80
C TRP A 343 -12.58 -7.74 -7.60
N THR A 344 -11.82 -6.89 -6.92
CA THR A 344 -12.31 -6.15 -5.78
C THR A 344 -12.99 -4.84 -6.20
N ASN A 345 -13.90 -4.34 -5.34
CA ASN A 345 -14.53 -3.03 -5.47
C ASN A 345 -14.20 -2.16 -4.26
N PRO A 346 -12.99 -1.59 -4.18
CA PRO A 346 -12.51 -0.86 -3.02
C PRO A 346 -13.27 0.45 -2.80
N LYS A 347 -13.41 0.86 -1.54
CA LYS A 347 -14.00 2.14 -1.14
C LYS A 347 -12.95 3.21 -0.85
N GLY A 348 -11.69 2.92 -1.11
CA GLY A 348 -10.55 3.80 -0.91
C GLY A 348 -9.24 3.21 -1.43
N GLY A 349 -8.15 3.93 -1.19
CA GLY A 349 -6.82 3.52 -1.64
C GLY A 349 -6.53 3.84 -3.09
N TYR A 350 -5.59 3.10 -3.68
CA TYR A 350 -5.01 3.40 -5.00
C TYR A 350 -5.08 2.23 -5.99
N PHE A 351 -5.58 1.06 -5.57
CA PHE A 351 -5.49 -0.17 -6.35
C PHE A 351 -6.79 -0.95 -6.37
N ILE A 352 -6.91 -1.78 -7.40
CA ILE A 352 -7.91 -2.85 -7.49
C ILE A 352 -7.15 -4.16 -7.62
N GLY A 353 -7.47 -5.12 -6.77
CA GLY A 353 -7.01 -6.50 -6.90
C GLY A 353 -7.82 -7.22 -7.96
N PHE A 354 -7.14 -7.88 -8.86
CA PHE A 354 -7.74 -8.69 -9.93
C PHE A 354 -7.12 -10.08 -9.92
N ASP A 355 -7.95 -11.10 -9.94
CA ASP A 355 -7.54 -12.50 -10.04
C ASP A 355 -8.08 -13.10 -11.31
N SER A 356 -7.20 -13.48 -12.22
CA SER A 356 -7.53 -14.24 -13.43
C SER A 356 -7.75 -15.72 -13.12
N MET A 357 -8.07 -16.51 -14.14
CA MET A 357 -7.93 -17.96 -14.04
C MET A 357 -6.48 -18.32 -13.65
N PRO A 358 -6.27 -19.38 -12.83
CA PRO A 358 -4.93 -19.83 -12.48
C PRO A 358 -4.04 -20.08 -13.70
N GLY A 359 -2.78 -19.67 -13.66
CA GLY A 359 -1.81 -19.81 -14.75
C GLY A 359 -1.98 -18.83 -15.91
N CYS A 360 -2.75 -17.74 -15.74
CA CYS A 360 -3.03 -16.78 -16.81
C CYS A 360 -2.40 -15.40 -16.62
N ALA A 361 -2.02 -15.01 -15.38
CA ALA A 361 -1.62 -13.64 -15.10
C ALA A 361 -0.38 -13.19 -15.88
N LYS A 362 0.66 -14.03 -15.99
CA LYS A 362 1.88 -13.69 -16.73
C LYS A 362 1.61 -13.44 -18.20
N GLU A 363 0.80 -14.29 -18.83
CA GLU A 363 0.46 -14.17 -20.25
C GLU A 363 -0.41 -12.93 -20.50
N ILE A 364 -1.40 -12.65 -19.62
CA ILE A 364 -2.21 -11.43 -19.70
C ILE A 364 -1.30 -10.18 -19.63
N VAL A 365 -0.40 -10.13 -18.66
CA VAL A 365 0.52 -8.99 -18.49
C VAL A 365 1.48 -8.86 -19.70
N ALA A 366 1.93 -9.97 -20.29
CA ALA A 366 2.76 -9.97 -21.48
C ALA A 366 2.00 -9.41 -22.70
N LYS A 367 0.77 -9.91 -22.97
CA LYS A 367 -0.08 -9.40 -24.04
C LYS A 367 -0.42 -7.91 -23.87
N MET A 368 -0.69 -7.45 -22.65
CA MET A 368 -0.90 -6.03 -22.35
C MET A 368 0.31 -5.19 -22.75
N LYS A 369 1.51 -5.63 -22.38
CA LYS A 369 2.76 -4.95 -22.73
C LYS A 369 2.98 -4.89 -24.24
N GLU A 370 2.71 -5.98 -24.95
CA GLU A 370 2.79 -6.02 -26.41
C GLU A 370 1.80 -5.07 -27.09
N ALA A 371 0.60 -4.91 -26.50
CA ALA A 371 -0.40 -3.94 -26.98
C ALA A 371 -0.10 -2.49 -26.54
N GLY A 372 1.06 -2.22 -25.91
CA GLY A 372 1.48 -0.89 -25.50
C GLY A 372 0.88 -0.40 -24.19
N VAL A 373 0.37 -1.30 -23.35
CA VAL A 373 -0.16 -0.99 -22.00
C VAL A 373 0.69 -1.63 -20.91
N ILE A 374 1.34 -0.84 -20.08
CA ILE A 374 2.22 -1.32 -19.02
C ILE A 374 1.43 -1.54 -17.74
N LEU A 375 1.45 -2.77 -17.23
CA LEU A 375 1.00 -3.15 -15.89
C LEU A 375 2.18 -3.43 -14.95
N THR A 376 1.90 -3.57 -13.66
CA THR A 376 2.86 -4.19 -12.73
C THR A 376 3.10 -5.63 -13.15
N GLY A 377 4.34 -6.10 -13.09
CA GLY A 377 4.68 -7.46 -13.45
C GLY A 377 3.89 -8.49 -12.65
N ALA A 378 3.43 -9.57 -13.29
CA ALA A 378 2.78 -10.67 -12.60
C ALA A 378 3.73 -11.27 -11.54
N GLY A 379 3.17 -11.63 -10.37
CA GLY A 379 3.94 -12.11 -9.24
C GLY A 379 4.50 -11.01 -8.33
N ALA A 380 4.54 -9.74 -8.73
CA ALA A 380 5.10 -8.65 -7.91
C ALA A 380 4.39 -8.49 -6.55
N THR A 381 3.14 -8.92 -6.45
CA THR A 381 2.35 -8.88 -5.20
C THR A 381 2.64 -10.04 -4.24
N PHE A 382 3.68 -10.82 -4.51
CA PHE A 382 4.12 -11.95 -3.70
C PHE A 382 5.62 -11.88 -3.40
N PRO A 383 6.08 -12.42 -2.25
CA PRO A 383 7.48 -12.62 -1.96
C PRO A 383 8.23 -13.32 -3.09
N TYR A 384 9.47 -12.90 -3.32
CA TYR A 384 10.34 -13.45 -4.38
C TYR A 384 9.75 -13.35 -5.80
N HIS A 385 8.72 -12.51 -5.99
CA HIS A 385 7.98 -12.34 -7.25
C HIS A 385 7.31 -13.64 -7.76
N VAL A 386 6.94 -14.54 -6.87
CA VAL A 386 6.32 -15.82 -7.20
C VAL A 386 4.90 -15.88 -6.65
N ASP A 387 3.91 -15.68 -7.54
CA ASP A 387 2.53 -16.06 -7.28
C ASP A 387 2.38 -17.56 -7.56
N PRO A 388 2.09 -18.40 -6.56
CA PRO A 388 1.99 -19.85 -6.75
C PRO A 388 0.90 -20.27 -7.73
N GLN A 389 -0.14 -19.44 -7.87
CA GLN A 389 -1.27 -19.73 -8.76
C GLN A 389 -1.17 -18.99 -10.10
N ASP A 390 -0.22 -18.05 -10.25
CA ASP A 390 -0.09 -17.18 -11.43
C ASP A 390 -1.44 -16.57 -11.87
N ARG A 391 -2.14 -15.91 -10.93
CA ARG A 391 -3.47 -15.35 -11.15
C ARG A 391 -3.63 -13.89 -10.77
N ASN A 392 -2.86 -13.39 -9.81
CA ASN A 392 -3.05 -12.06 -9.27
C ASN A 392 -2.42 -10.97 -10.15
N ILE A 393 -3.20 -9.94 -10.44
CA ILE A 393 -2.80 -8.74 -11.18
C ILE A 393 -3.24 -7.51 -10.37
N ARG A 394 -2.30 -6.60 -10.12
CA ARG A 394 -2.57 -5.31 -9.48
C ARG A 394 -2.91 -4.25 -10.52
N LEU A 395 -4.10 -3.67 -10.45
CA LEU A 395 -4.55 -2.58 -11.32
C LEU A 395 -4.42 -1.24 -10.59
N ALA A 396 -3.81 -0.24 -11.24
CA ALA A 396 -3.56 1.09 -10.68
C ALA A 396 -4.24 2.18 -11.53
N PRO A 397 -5.50 2.55 -11.24
CA PRO A 397 -6.28 3.47 -12.08
C PRO A 397 -5.93 4.95 -11.87
N THR A 398 -5.16 5.31 -10.84
CA THR A 398 -5.02 6.70 -10.39
C THR A 398 -4.22 7.61 -11.32
N PHE A 399 -3.18 7.07 -11.97
CA PHE A 399 -2.22 7.86 -12.73
C PHE A 399 -2.71 8.30 -14.13
N PRO A 400 -3.27 7.43 -15.00
CA PRO A 400 -3.68 7.81 -16.34
C PRO A 400 -4.86 8.80 -16.30
N THR A 401 -5.06 9.54 -17.41
CA THR A 401 -6.30 10.28 -17.63
C THR A 401 -7.49 9.32 -17.73
N ILE A 402 -8.72 9.83 -17.61
CA ILE A 402 -9.91 8.97 -17.65
C ILE A 402 -10.07 8.29 -19.03
N ASP A 403 -9.70 8.96 -20.11
CA ASP A 403 -9.82 8.42 -21.47
C ASP A 403 -8.73 7.37 -21.73
N GLU A 404 -7.48 7.64 -21.33
CA GLU A 404 -6.40 6.65 -21.35
C GLU A 404 -6.75 5.40 -20.53
N LEU A 405 -7.33 5.61 -19.34
CA LEU A 405 -7.76 4.52 -18.47
C LEU A 405 -8.84 3.66 -19.11
N LYS A 406 -9.87 4.26 -19.69
CA LYS A 406 -10.93 3.54 -20.39
C LYS A 406 -10.38 2.69 -21.55
N LEU A 407 -9.48 3.26 -22.35
CA LEU A 407 -8.85 2.54 -23.45
C LEU A 407 -8.00 1.39 -22.93
N ALA A 408 -7.13 1.62 -21.94
CA ALA A 408 -6.32 0.59 -21.31
C ALA A 408 -7.16 -0.53 -20.68
N SER A 409 -8.32 -0.18 -20.10
CA SER A 409 -9.26 -1.14 -19.52
C SER A 409 -9.89 -2.05 -20.58
N ARG A 410 -10.25 -1.51 -21.75
CA ARG A 410 -10.77 -2.32 -22.88
C ARG A 410 -9.70 -3.26 -23.43
N VAL A 411 -8.46 -2.80 -23.56
CA VAL A 411 -7.33 -3.69 -23.93
C VAL A 411 -7.17 -4.80 -22.89
N PHE A 412 -7.25 -4.44 -21.61
CA PHE A 412 -7.12 -5.40 -20.51
C PHE A 412 -8.18 -6.50 -20.56
N THR A 413 -9.44 -6.13 -20.70
CA THR A 413 -10.53 -7.12 -20.75
C THR A 413 -10.45 -8.03 -21.98
N VAL A 414 -9.98 -7.52 -23.11
CA VAL A 414 -9.71 -8.35 -24.31
C VAL A 414 -8.57 -9.34 -24.04
N CYS A 415 -7.47 -8.90 -23.43
CA CYS A 415 -6.36 -9.79 -23.08
C CYS A 415 -6.78 -10.89 -22.09
N VAL A 416 -7.57 -10.53 -21.06
CA VAL A 416 -8.09 -11.50 -20.08
C VAL A 416 -8.96 -12.56 -20.77
N ARG A 417 -9.90 -12.14 -21.60
CA ARG A 417 -10.80 -13.05 -22.34
C ARG A 417 -10.04 -13.94 -23.31
N LEU A 418 -9.08 -13.37 -24.04
CA LEU A 418 -8.29 -14.09 -25.03
C LEU A 418 -7.46 -15.20 -24.37
N VAL A 419 -6.68 -14.87 -23.32
CA VAL A 419 -5.85 -15.83 -22.60
C VAL A 419 -6.70 -16.91 -21.93
N SER A 420 -7.85 -16.54 -21.38
CA SER A 420 -8.79 -17.51 -20.78
C SER A 420 -9.39 -18.47 -21.81
N ALA A 421 -9.75 -17.97 -23.00
CA ALA A 421 -10.25 -18.81 -24.09
C ALA A 421 -9.16 -19.76 -24.62
N GLU A 422 -7.93 -19.28 -24.80
CA GLU A 422 -6.77 -20.08 -25.20
C GLU A 422 -6.49 -21.23 -24.22
N LYS A 423 -6.49 -20.92 -22.92
CA LYS A 423 -6.31 -21.91 -21.86
C LYS A 423 -7.39 -23.00 -21.90
N LEU A 424 -8.67 -22.59 -21.92
CA LEU A 424 -9.79 -23.56 -21.93
C LEU A 424 -9.85 -24.40 -23.20
N LEU A 425 -9.44 -23.84 -24.34
CA LEU A 425 -9.29 -24.60 -25.58
C LEU A 425 -8.20 -25.66 -25.48
N ALA A 426 -7.07 -25.33 -24.81
CA ALA A 426 -6.01 -26.30 -24.58
C ALA A 426 -6.43 -27.43 -23.61
N GLU A 427 -7.24 -27.11 -22.61
CA GLU A 427 -7.78 -28.11 -21.65
C GLU A 427 -8.86 -29.03 -22.26
N LYS A 428 -9.54 -28.58 -23.33
CA LYS A 428 -10.56 -29.35 -24.07
C LYS A 428 -9.98 -30.05 -25.31
N ALA A 429 -8.66 -29.95 -25.55
CA ALA A 429 -7.99 -30.63 -26.68
C ALA A 429 -7.67 -32.09 -26.36
#